data_e64707a7836b25ffa5053b32caaea81f
#
_entry.id   e64707a7836b25ffa5053b32caaea81f
#
_cell.length_a   1.000
_cell.length_b   1.000
_cell.length_c   1.000
_cell.angle_alpha   90.00
_cell.angle_beta   90.00
_cell.angle_gamma   90.00
#
_symmetry.space_group_name_H-M   'P 1'
#
loop_
_entity.id
_entity.type
_entity.pdbx_description
1 polymer ?
#
loop_
_entity_poly.entity_id
_entity_poly.type
_entity_poly.pdbx_seq_one_letter_code
_entity_poly.pdbx_strand_id
1 'polypeptide(L)'
;MKNLSFMLLILSLSLTSGCSWLGWGDDESSEDETAGFTERDFYDKIQSSLNAKNWSVAISNLQLLESQFPFGKYAEQGQLELIYAQYKSADYESSIGSADRFVRLHPQHPNVDYAFYVKGLSEISQTGGFFDSFMPTDNSMRDVGTARGAFTTLSELLSRFPESPYADDARKRLISLRNRLARAEIHVANYYFTRGAYLAAATRGRYVVENFQQSPAVPDGLAVMAQAYYILEMQELADNSVKVLAANYPEHPSLDQNGQFDFDQRLIGNQDSFLDKISFGLLKRIKPPAFDTRTIYDKATREADLNSDTGEAAGKIFGMKKATAIAVGAIGVAIIANEAKGGGSSISEGETGTTGTSTGTSDSTGSTSTSTTGT
;
A
#
# COMPACT_ATOMS: atom_id res chain seq x y z
N MET A 1 38.57 45.91 14.09
CA MET A 1 37.20 45.39 13.83
C MET A 1 36.55 45.91 12.56
N LYS A 2 36.88 47.11 12.09
CA LYS A 2 36.32 47.67 10.80
C LYS A 2 36.82 46.91 9.54
N ASN A 3 38.04 46.40 9.54
CA ASN A 3 38.64 45.73 8.37
C ASN A 3 38.12 44.29 8.17
N LEU A 4 37.67 43.62 9.26
CA LEU A 4 37.09 42.26 9.18
C LEU A 4 35.69 42.29 8.59
N SER A 5 34.92 43.34 8.90
CA SER A 5 33.58 43.53 8.36
C SER A 5 33.58 43.85 6.86
N PHE A 6 34.62 44.56 6.39
CA PHE A 6 34.79 44.90 4.97
C PHE A 6 35.25 43.68 4.14
N MET A 7 36.03 42.79 4.76
CA MET A 7 36.47 41.54 4.12
C MET A 7 35.32 40.52 3.99
N LEU A 8 34.40 40.47 5.00
CA LEU A 8 33.21 39.66 4.95
C LEU A 8 32.17 40.16 3.91
N LEU A 9 32.10 41.50 3.71
CA LEU A 9 31.25 42.08 2.70
C LEU A 9 31.75 41.82 1.26
N ILE A 10 33.06 41.81 1.03
CA ILE A 10 33.65 41.46 -0.26
C ILE A 10 33.51 39.97 -0.55
N LEU A 11 33.63 39.10 0.47
CA LEU A 11 33.44 37.65 0.33
C LEU A 11 31.97 37.29 0.03
N SER A 12 31.00 38.05 0.55
CA SER A 12 29.57 37.84 0.24
C SER A 12 29.19 38.30 -1.18
N LEU A 13 29.89 39.31 -1.73
CA LEU A 13 29.64 39.85 -3.09
C LEU A 13 30.24 38.93 -4.18
N SER A 14 31.27 38.17 -3.86
CA SER A 14 31.91 37.22 -4.81
C SER A 14 31.13 35.90 -4.95
N LEU A 15 30.19 35.59 -4.06
CA LEU A 15 29.35 34.39 -4.14
C LEU A 15 28.12 34.56 -5.05
N THR A 16 27.79 35.76 -5.51
CA THR A 16 26.63 36.00 -6.36
C THR A 16 26.91 36.01 -7.86
N SER A 17 28.19 35.99 -8.29
CA SER A 17 28.58 36.01 -9.71
C SER A 17 28.99 34.66 -10.29
N GLY A 18 28.73 33.55 -9.55
CA GLY A 18 29.18 32.20 -9.94
C GLY A 18 28.21 31.32 -10.74
N CYS A 19 27.02 31.81 -11.09
CA CYS A 19 26.00 30.96 -11.74
C CYS A 19 26.07 30.92 -13.27
N SER A 20 26.97 31.65 -13.93
CA SER A 20 27.04 31.66 -15.40
C SER A 20 28.12 30.72 -15.99
N TRP A 21 28.99 30.09 -15.17
CA TRP A 21 30.06 29.24 -15.71
C TRP A 21 29.84 27.72 -15.49
N LEU A 22 28.91 27.30 -14.63
CA LEU A 22 28.39 25.94 -14.74
C LEU A 22 27.32 25.99 -15.83
N GLY A 23 27.72 25.64 -17.05
CA GLY A 23 26.87 25.50 -18.20
C GLY A 23 25.62 24.64 -17.92
N TRP A 24 24.62 25.27 -17.38
CA TRP A 24 23.25 24.87 -17.64
C TRP A 24 23.01 25.34 -19.07
N GLY A 25 23.28 24.41 -19.98
CA GLY A 25 22.93 24.56 -21.37
C GLY A 25 21.48 25.00 -21.43
N ASP A 26 21.27 25.99 -22.22
CA ASP A 26 19.95 26.33 -22.72
C ASP A 26 19.26 25.00 -23.03
N ASP A 27 18.09 24.79 -22.44
CA ASP A 27 17.09 23.88 -22.97
C ASP A 27 16.63 24.50 -24.32
N GLU A 28 17.56 24.51 -25.29
CA GLU A 28 17.19 24.69 -26.69
C GLU A 28 16.28 23.52 -27.05
N SER A 29 15.01 23.81 -26.88
CA SER A 29 13.88 23.29 -27.61
C SER A 29 14.06 21.86 -28.15
N SER A 30 13.66 20.90 -27.34
CA SER A 30 13.30 19.54 -27.82
C SER A 30 12.24 19.58 -28.96
N GLU A 31 11.66 20.73 -29.21
CA GLU A 31 10.73 20.98 -30.33
C GLU A 31 11.45 21.00 -31.70
N ASP A 32 12.71 21.45 -31.77
CA ASP A 32 13.44 21.54 -33.04
C ASP A 32 14.01 20.16 -33.49
N GLU A 33 14.33 19.26 -32.56
CA GLU A 33 14.81 17.90 -32.92
C GLU A 33 13.68 16.98 -33.43
N THR A 34 12.43 17.35 -33.18
CA THR A 34 11.27 16.53 -33.55
C THR A 34 10.49 17.09 -34.73
N ALA A 35 10.94 18.23 -35.28
CA ALA A 35 10.34 18.85 -36.46
C ALA A 35 10.46 17.89 -37.67
N GLY A 36 9.33 17.32 -38.09
CA GLY A 36 9.24 16.39 -39.21
C GLY A 36 9.20 14.90 -38.80
N PHE A 37 9.18 14.58 -37.53
CA PHE A 37 8.98 13.19 -37.08
C PHE A 37 7.56 12.74 -37.44
N THR A 38 7.48 11.51 -37.97
CA THR A 38 6.20 10.80 -38.08
C THR A 38 5.77 10.26 -36.71
N GLU A 39 4.50 9.92 -36.58
CA GLU A 39 3.98 9.26 -35.37
C GLU A 39 4.81 8.01 -35.00
N ARG A 40 5.26 7.26 -36.01
CA ARG A 40 6.08 6.07 -35.82
C ARG A 40 7.48 6.42 -35.27
N ASP A 41 8.10 7.48 -35.76
CA ASP A 41 9.42 7.90 -35.30
C ASP A 41 9.38 8.30 -33.82
N PHE A 42 8.31 9.01 -33.40
CA PHE A 42 8.04 9.27 -31.97
C PHE A 42 7.90 8.00 -31.18
N TYR A 43 7.11 7.05 -31.67
CA TYR A 43 6.87 5.80 -30.97
C TYR A 43 8.14 4.96 -30.83
N ASP A 44 8.96 4.85 -31.87
CA ASP A 44 10.23 4.13 -31.84
C ASP A 44 11.22 4.81 -30.83
N LYS A 45 11.26 6.14 -30.76
CA LYS A 45 12.05 6.90 -29.77
C LYS A 45 11.54 6.66 -28.34
N ILE A 46 10.21 6.62 -28.14
CA ILE A 46 9.57 6.31 -26.88
C ILE A 46 9.97 4.90 -26.42
N GLN A 47 9.84 3.89 -27.28
CA GLN A 47 10.19 2.52 -26.96
C GLN A 47 11.67 2.37 -26.57
N SER A 48 12.56 3.06 -27.28
CA SER A 48 13.99 3.11 -26.94
C SER A 48 14.22 3.68 -25.54
N SER A 49 13.53 4.79 -25.19
CA SER A 49 13.65 5.44 -23.90
C SER A 49 13.09 4.58 -22.76
N LEU A 50 11.95 3.93 -22.97
CA LEU A 50 11.33 3.00 -22.02
C LEU A 50 12.23 1.79 -21.75
N ASN A 51 12.82 1.20 -22.80
CA ASN A 51 13.74 0.06 -22.71
C ASN A 51 15.03 0.45 -21.97
N ALA A 52 15.54 1.67 -22.20
CA ALA A 52 16.68 2.24 -21.50
C ALA A 52 16.33 2.66 -20.05
N LYS A 53 15.06 2.57 -19.64
CA LYS A 53 14.54 3.06 -18.36
C LYS A 53 14.79 4.56 -18.13
N ASN A 54 14.91 5.31 -19.20
CA ASN A 54 15.02 6.76 -19.16
C ASN A 54 13.60 7.36 -19.11
N TRP A 55 13.01 7.33 -17.92
CA TRP A 55 11.59 7.69 -17.71
C TRP A 55 11.31 9.14 -18.06
N SER A 56 12.21 10.06 -17.74
CA SER A 56 12.04 11.49 -18.03
C SER A 56 11.92 11.75 -19.53
N VAL A 57 12.84 11.21 -20.34
CA VAL A 57 12.81 11.33 -21.80
C VAL A 57 11.59 10.61 -22.39
N ALA A 58 11.23 9.44 -21.84
CA ALA A 58 10.03 8.72 -22.28
C ALA A 58 8.76 9.55 -22.04
N ILE A 59 8.61 10.15 -20.85
CA ILE A 59 7.47 11.02 -20.49
C ILE A 59 7.38 12.21 -21.45
N SER A 60 8.48 12.93 -21.69
CA SER A 60 8.49 14.07 -22.61
C SER A 60 8.06 13.65 -24.04
N ASN A 61 8.62 12.57 -24.56
CA ASN A 61 8.26 12.10 -25.91
C ASN A 61 6.81 11.60 -25.98
N LEU A 62 6.28 10.97 -24.92
CA LEU A 62 4.89 10.52 -24.84
C LEU A 62 3.91 11.74 -24.82
N GLN A 63 4.26 12.78 -24.08
CA GLN A 63 3.48 14.02 -24.07
C GLN A 63 3.51 14.75 -25.43
N LEU A 64 4.65 14.75 -26.12
CA LEU A 64 4.76 15.26 -27.48
C LEU A 64 3.93 14.43 -28.47
N LEU A 65 3.99 13.11 -28.39
CA LEU A 65 3.16 12.22 -29.19
C LEU A 65 1.66 12.53 -29.00
N GLU A 66 1.22 12.65 -27.74
CA GLU A 66 -0.16 12.97 -27.41
C GLU A 66 -0.60 14.34 -27.96
N SER A 67 0.28 15.34 -27.90
CA SER A 67 -0.03 16.70 -28.37
C SER A 67 -0.06 16.79 -29.90
N GLN A 68 0.84 16.10 -30.62
CA GLN A 68 0.95 16.17 -32.06
C GLN A 68 0.04 15.18 -32.80
N PHE A 69 -0.20 14.00 -32.19
CA PHE A 69 -0.97 12.91 -32.80
C PHE A 69 -2.07 12.39 -31.85
N PRO A 70 -3.00 13.25 -31.40
CA PRO A 70 -3.99 12.87 -30.37
C PRO A 70 -4.95 11.76 -30.80
N PHE A 71 -5.11 11.55 -32.10
CA PHE A 71 -5.95 10.52 -32.71
C PHE A 71 -5.14 9.54 -33.56
N GLY A 72 -3.84 9.46 -33.33
CA GLY A 72 -2.94 8.62 -34.05
C GLY A 72 -3.10 7.14 -33.68
N LYS A 73 -2.46 6.28 -34.47
CA LYS A 73 -2.48 4.82 -34.26
C LYS A 73 -1.90 4.41 -32.89
N TYR A 74 -0.92 5.17 -32.41
CA TYR A 74 -0.22 4.90 -31.15
C TYR A 74 -0.72 5.77 -29.99
N ALA A 75 -1.74 6.61 -30.19
CA ALA A 75 -2.21 7.56 -29.18
C ALA A 75 -2.70 6.87 -27.90
N GLU A 76 -3.59 5.86 -28.02
CA GLU A 76 -4.13 5.14 -26.86
C GLU A 76 -3.05 4.31 -26.15
N GLN A 77 -2.18 3.64 -26.92
CA GLN A 77 -1.05 2.91 -26.36
C GLN A 77 -0.05 3.85 -25.66
N GLY A 78 0.24 5.00 -26.27
CA GLY A 78 1.10 6.02 -25.67
C GLY A 78 0.56 6.54 -24.34
N GLN A 79 -0.75 6.73 -24.20
CA GLN A 79 -1.37 7.13 -22.95
C GLN A 79 -1.17 6.07 -21.85
N LEU A 80 -1.30 4.77 -22.17
CA LEU A 80 -1.03 3.69 -21.20
C LEU A 80 0.44 3.64 -20.82
N GLU A 81 1.35 3.83 -21.76
CA GLU A 81 2.78 3.89 -21.51
C GLU A 81 3.19 5.14 -20.69
N LEU A 82 2.49 6.27 -20.88
CA LEU A 82 2.68 7.48 -20.07
C LEU A 82 2.33 7.22 -18.60
N ILE A 83 1.19 6.58 -18.33
CA ILE A 83 0.81 6.17 -16.98
C ILE A 83 1.92 5.33 -16.33
N TYR A 84 2.45 4.37 -17.08
CA TYR A 84 3.53 3.50 -16.60
C TYR A 84 4.84 4.25 -16.36
N ALA A 85 5.26 5.10 -17.28
CA ALA A 85 6.49 5.86 -17.18
C ALA A 85 6.46 6.82 -15.98
N GLN A 86 5.33 7.50 -15.75
CA GLN A 86 5.09 8.36 -14.59
C GLN A 86 5.14 7.55 -13.28
N TYR A 87 4.50 6.36 -13.23
CA TYR A 87 4.61 5.47 -12.07
C TYR A 87 6.07 5.06 -11.81
N LYS A 88 6.82 4.69 -12.85
CA LYS A 88 8.23 4.25 -12.74
C LYS A 88 9.20 5.38 -12.38
N SER A 89 8.87 6.61 -12.70
CA SER A 89 9.62 7.80 -12.30
C SER A 89 9.29 8.27 -10.88
N ALA A 90 8.38 7.58 -10.18
CA ALA A 90 7.82 7.95 -8.88
C ALA A 90 6.99 9.25 -8.89
N ASP A 91 6.56 9.71 -10.06
CA ASP A 91 5.56 10.77 -10.22
C ASP A 91 4.14 10.16 -10.13
N TYR A 92 3.79 9.78 -8.91
CA TYR A 92 2.55 9.04 -8.66
C TYR A 92 1.30 9.91 -8.89
N GLU A 93 1.38 11.20 -8.61
CA GLU A 93 0.26 12.12 -8.80
C GLU A 93 -0.10 12.26 -10.28
N SER A 94 0.89 12.50 -11.13
CA SER A 94 0.69 12.56 -12.59
C SER A 94 0.19 11.21 -13.14
N SER A 95 0.72 10.09 -12.64
CA SER A 95 0.28 8.74 -13.03
C SER A 95 -1.20 8.50 -12.71
N ILE A 96 -1.66 8.90 -11.50
CA ILE A 96 -3.07 8.83 -11.11
C ILE A 96 -3.95 9.69 -12.03
N GLY A 97 -3.52 10.94 -12.28
CA GLY A 97 -4.26 11.86 -13.14
C GLY A 97 -4.38 11.37 -14.59
N SER A 98 -3.28 10.83 -15.15
CA SER A 98 -3.25 10.24 -16.50
C SER A 98 -4.12 8.99 -16.59
N ALA A 99 -4.10 8.12 -15.57
CA ALA A 99 -4.94 6.93 -15.50
C ALA A 99 -6.44 7.29 -15.42
N ASP A 100 -6.80 8.27 -14.57
CA ASP A 100 -8.18 8.76 -14.49
C ASP A 100 -8.66 9.35 -15.82
N ARG A 101 -7.80 10.06 -16.52
CA ARG A 101 -8.12 10.59 -17.83
C ARG A 101 -8.34 9.48 -18.85
N PHE A 102 -7.45 8.47 -18.88
CA PHE A 102 -7.58 7.31 -19.78
C PHE A 102 -8.88 6.54 -19.54
N VAL A 103 -9.21 6.22 -18.30
CA VAL A 103 -10.44 5.52 -17.92
C VAL A 103 -11.70 6.28 -18.35
N ARG A 104 -11.68 7.62 -18.26
CA ARG A 104 -12.82 8.45 -18.70
C ARG A 104 -12.95 8.52 -20.21
N LEU A 105 -11.83 8.61 -20.93
CA LEU A 105 -11.85 8.76 -22.40
C LEU A 105 -12.05 7.42 -23.11
N HIS A 106 -11.52 6.35 -22.55
CA HIS A 106 -11.49 5.02 -23.17
C HIS A 106 -12.07 3.92 -22.23
N PRO A 107 -13.32 4.05 -21.75
CA PRO A 107 -13.89 3.15 -20.73
C PRO A 107 -14.08 1.71 -21.20
N GLN A 108 -14.08 1.47 -22.51
CA GLN A 108 -14.23 0.16 -23.14
C GLN A 108 -12.95 -0.35 -23.81
N HIS A 109 -11.83 0.33 -23.60
CA HIS A 109 -10.55 -0.13 -24.16
C HIS A 109 -10.16 -1.49 -23.57
N PRO A 110 -9.61 -2.45 -24.37
CA PRO A 110 -9.23 -3.78 -23.88
C PRO A 110 -8.30 -3.78 -22.67
N ASN A 111 -7.44 -2.76 -22.54
CA ASN A 111 -6.46 -2.64 -21.45
C ASN A 111 -6.85 -1.53 -20.43
N VAL A 112 -8.14 -1.21 -20.29
CA VAL A 112 -8.57 -0.22 -19.28
C VAL A 112 -8.33 -0.72 -17.86
N ASP A 113 -8.37 -2.02 -17.65
CA ASP A 113 -8.03 -2.68 -16.38
C ASP A 113 -6.56 -2.42 -15.97
N TYR A 114 -5.63 -2.35 -16.93
CA TYR A 114 -4.26 -1.92 -16.68
C TYR A 114 -4.18 -0.51 -16.11
N ALA A 115 -4.95 0.44 -16.66
CA ALA A 115 -4.97 1.80 -16.14
C ALA A 115 -5.49 1.86 -14.69
N PHE A 116 -6.55 1.11 -14.36
CA PHE A 116 -7.01 0.94 -12.98
C PHE A 116 -5.94 0.35 -12.07
N TYR A 117 -5.26 -0.68 -12.56
CA TYR A 117 -4.23 -1.37 -11.78
C TYR A 117 -3.06 -0.43 -11.45
N VAL A 118 -2.48 0.26 -12.46
CA VAL A 118 -1.35 1.17 -12.24
C VAL A 118 -1.77 2.38 -11.40
N LYS A 119 -3.01 2.88 -11.55
CA LYS A 119 -3.57 3.90 -10.65
C LYS A 119 -3.54 3.41 -9.20
N GLY A 120 -4.08 2.23 -8.91
CA GLY A 120 -4.07 1.64 -7.58
C GLY A 120 -2.65 1.44 -7.02
N LEU A 121 -1.68 1.04 -7.86
CA LEU A 121 -0.26 0.96 -7.48
C LEU A 121 0.32 2.33 -7.12
N SER A 122 0.00 3.38 -7.89
CA SER A 122 0.45 4.75 -7.66
C SER A 122 -0.09 5.29 -6.35
N GLU A 123 -1.38 5.09 -6.06
CA GLU A 123 -2.03 5.48 -4.81
C GLU A 123 -1.41 4.75 -3.59
N ILE A 124 -1.06 3.47 -3.72
CA ILE A 124 -0.32 2.73 -2.66
C ILE A 124 1.06 3.34 -2.45
N SER A 125 1.80 3.60 -3.54
CA SER A 125 3.18 4.06 -3.49
C SER A 125 3.31 5.50 -3.01
N GLN A 126 2.28 6.33 -3.23
CA GLN A 126 2.23 7.72 -2.75
C GLN A 126 2.29 7.82 -1.22
N THR A 127 1.87 6.76 -0.49
CA THR A 127 1.95 6.73 0.97
C THR A 127 3.35 6.43 1.51
N GLY A 128 4.24 5.87 0.70
CA GLY A 128 5.63 5.60 1.06
C GLY A 128 6.45 6.90 1.03
N GLY A 129 6.95 7.38 2.17
CA GLY A 129 7.87 8.52 2.20
C GLY A 129 9.27 8.09 1.77
N PHE A 130 10.03 9.03 1.20
CA PHE A 130 11.44 8.84 0.85
C PHE A 130 12.29 8.29 2.03
N PHE A 131 11.89 8.61 3.26
CA PHE A 131 12.57 8.17 4.48
C PHE A 131 12.14 6.79 4.99
N ASP A 132 11.13 6.14 4.43
CA ASP A 132 10.65 4.81 4.89
C ASP A 132 11.72 3.72 4.73
N SER A 133 12.64 3.92 3.78
CA SER A 133 13.79 3.04 3.57
C SER A 133 14.83 3.14 4.71
N PHE A 134 14.89 4.27 5.42
CA PHE A 134 15.88 4.53 6.47
C PHE A 134 15.29 4.42 7.88
N MET A 135 14.00 4.70 8.04
CA MET A 135 13.28 4.63 9.30
C MET A 135 11.96 3.91 9.05
N PRO A 136 11.86 2.61 9.35
CA PRO A 136 10.61 1.88 9.24
C PRO A 136 9.61 2.50 10.24
N THR A 137 8.68 3.29 9.70
CA THR A 137 7.57 3.86 10.45
C THR A 137 6.34 3.02 10.22
N ASP A 138 5.50 2.89 11.22
CA ASP A 138 4.22 2.18 11.10
C ASP A 138 3.30 2.94 10.14
N ASN A 139 3.14 2.41 8.95
CA ASN A 139 2.31 3.00 7.90
C ASN A 139 0.82 3.09 8.28
N SER A 140 0.35 2.36 9.30
CA SER A 140 -1.02 2.45 9.80
C SER A 140 -1.25 3.67 10.71
N MET A 141 -0.17 4.31 11.18
CA MET A 141 -0.22 5.56 11.96
C MET A 141 -0.22 6.83 11.09
N ARG A 142 0.08 6.68 9.79
CA ARG A 142 0.11 7.79 8.84
C ARG A 142 -1.28 8.06 8.26
N ASP A 143 -1.39 9.13 7.47
CA ASP A 143 -2.60 9.39 6.69
C ASP A 143 -2.97 8.17 5.83
N VAL A 144 -4.18 7.70 6.04
CA VAL A 144 -4.75 6.56 5.33
C VAL A 144 -5.65 6.98 4.16
N GLY A 145 -5.68 8.26 3.83
CA GLY A 145 -6.51 8.79 2.74
C GLY A 145 -6.18 8.13 1.40
N THR A 146 -4.90 8.11 1.03
CA THR A 146 -4.43 7.44 -0.20
C THR A 146 -4.62 5.93 -0.15
N ALA A 147 -4.43 5.28 1.01
CA ALA A 147 -4.72 3.85 1.17
C ALA A 147 -6.19 3.52 0.94
N ARG A 148 -7.11 4.42 1.35
CA ARG A 148 -8.55 4.29 1.08
C ARG A 148 -8.85 4.51 -0.40
N GLY A 149 -8.20 5.46 -1.07
CA GLY A 149 -8.25 5.64 -2.52
C GLY A 149 -7.86 4.36 -3.25
N ALA A 150 -6.69 3.82 -2.95
CA ALA A 150 -6.19 2.57 -3.53
C ALA A 150 -7.13 1.38 -3.29
N PHE A 151 -7.70 1.28 -2.09
CA PHE A 151 -8.69 0.25 -1.79
C PHE A 151 -9.92 0.37 -2.69
N THR A 152 -10.44 1.58 -2.90
CA THR A 152 -11.58 1.84 -3.78
C THR A 152 -11.23 1.52 -5.23
N THR A 153 -10.10 2.02 -5.73
CA THR A 153 -9.63 1.80 -7.12
C THR A 153 -9.44 0.32 -7.43
N LEU A 154 -8.76 -0.43 -6.56
CA LEU A 154 -8.53 -1.87 -6.77
C LEU A 154 -9.82 -2.69 -6.59
N SER A 155 -10.74 -2.26 -5.72
CA SER A 155 -12.06 -2.90 -5.58
C SER A 155 -12.90 -2.70 -6.83
N GLU A 156 -12.86 -1.51 -7.44
CA GLU A 156 -13.53 -1.22 -8.71
C GLU A 156 -12.94 -2.07 -9.86
N LEU A 157 -11.60 -2.20 -9.92
CA LEU A 157 -10.93 -3.09 -10.87
C LEU A 157 -11.50 -4.51 -10.79
N LEU A 158 -11.53 -5.10 -9.59
CA LEU A 158 -12.03 -6.48 -9.42
C LEU A 158 -13.52 -6.63 -9.70
N SER A 159 -14.31 -5.60 -9.41
CA SER A 159 -15.75 -5.61 -9.70
C SER A 159 -16.05 -5.54 -11.19
N ARG A 160 -15.30 -4.71 -11.93
CA ARG A 160 -15.51 -4.50 -13.38
C ARG A 160 -14.80 -5.53 -14.24
N PHE A 161 -13.62 -5.98 -13.79
CA PHE A 161 -12.71 -6.84 -14.56
C PHE A 161 -12.23 -8.03 -13.71
N PRO A 162 -13.12 -8.93 -13.30
CA PRO A 162 -12.77 -10.06 -12.41
C PRO A 162 -11.77 -11.03 -13.00
N GLU A 163 -11.72 -11.12 -14.35
CA GLU A 163 -10.83 -12.00 -15.14
C GLU A 163 -9.55 -11.27 -15.62
N SER A 164 -9.32 -10.05 -15.16
CA SER A 164 -8.09 -9.30 -15.49
C SER A 164 -6.84 -10.06 -15.04
N PRO A 165 -5.76 -10.04 -15.83
CA PRO A 165 -4.48 -10.63 -15.42
C PRO A 165 -3.91 -9.99 -14.14
N TYR A 166 -4.40 -8.81 -13.76
CA TYR A 166 -3.99 -8.10 -12.55
C TYR A 166 -4.87 -8.43 -11.33
N ALA A 167 -5.95 -9.20 -11.49
CA ALA A 167 -6.94 -9.44 -10.46
C ALA A 167 -6.36 -10.15 -9.23
N ASP A 168 -5.48 -11.13 -9.42
CA ASP A 168 -4.91 -11.88 -8.28
C ASP A 168 -3.96 -11.03 -7.43
N ASP A 169 -3.16 -10.17 -8.05
CA ASP A 169 -2.31 -9.24 -7.31
C ASP A 169 -3.15 -8.15 -6.63
N ALA A 170 -4.18 -7.64 -7.32
CA ALA A 170 -5.11 -6.67 -6.75
C ALA A 170 -5.82 -7.22 -5.49
N ARG A 171 -6.25 -8.50 -5.49
CA ARG A 171 -6.84 -9.17 -4.31
C ARG A 171 -5.87 -9.20 -3.12
N LYS A 172 -4.60 -9.55 -3.36
CA LYS A 172 -3.57 -9.58 -2.30
C LYS A 172 -3.34 -8.18 -1.72
N ARG A 173 -3.27 -7.16 -2.58
CA ARG A 173 -3.12 -5.76 -2.14
C ARG A 173 -4.33 -5.26 -1.36
N LEU A 174 -5.55 -5.63 -1.77
CA LEU A 174 -6.76 -5.29 -1.03
C LEU A 174 -6.79 -5.87 0.39
N ILE A 175 -6.28 -7.09 0.58
CA ILE A 175 -6.14 -7.69 1.92
C ILE A 175 -5.19 -6.84 2.77
N SER A 176 -4.03 -6.49 2.24
CA SER A 176 -3.05 -5.65 2.94
C SER A 176 -3.61 -4.25 3.26
N LEU A 177 -4.25 -3.60 2.29
CA LEU A 177 -4.89 -2.29 2.49
C LEU A 177 -5.99 -2.36 3.54
N ARG A 178 -6.86 -3.38 3.51
CA ARG A 178 -7.90 -3.61 4.50
C ARG A 178 -7.31 -3.72 5.91
N ASN A 179 -6.28 -4.53 6.07
CA ASN A 179 -5.63 -4.71 7.37
C ASN A 179 -5.00 -3.40 7.87
N ARG A 180 -4.37 -2.63 6.97
CA ARG A 180 -3.82 -1.31 7.29
C ARG A 180 -4.91 -0.32 7.72
N LEU A 181 -6.03 -0.26 6.99
CA LEU A 181 -7.15 0.63 7.32
C LEU A 181 -7.78 0.26 8.67
N ALA A 182 -7.99 -1.03 8.93
CA ALA A 182 -8.50 -1.51 10.22
C ALA A 182 -7.54 -1.15 11.38
N ARG A 183 -6.24 -1.33 11.20
CA ARG A 183 -5.24 -0.97 12.21
C ARG A 183 -5.21 0.53 12.49
N ALA A 184 -5.34 1.36 11.47
CA ALA A 184 -5.43 2.80 11.64
C ALA A 184 -6.61 3.23 12.53
N GLU A 185 -7.77 2.57 12.39
CA GLU A 185 -8.93 2.83 13.26
C GLU A 185 -8.64 2.44 14.73
N ILE A 186 -7.87 1.37 14.98
CA ILE A 186 -7.42 1.01 16.33
C ILE A 186 -6.46 2.05 16.90
N HIS A 187 -5.52 2.58 16.10
CA HIS A 187 -4.67 3.69 16.56
C HIS A 187 -5.47 4.92 16.93
N VAL A 188 -6.49 5.26 16.14
CA VAL A 188 -7.41 6.36 16.48
C VAL A 188 -8.20 6.05 17.75
N ALA A 189 -8.65 4.81 17.97
CA ALA A 189 -9.33 4.41 19.19
C ALA A 189 -8.41 4.55 20.42
N ASN A 190 -7.16 4.09 20.33
CA ASN A 190 -6.14 4.24 21.37
C ASN A 190 -5.88 5.73 21.68
N TYR A 191 -5.82 6.58 20.67
CA TYR A 191 -5.73 8.03 20.86
C TYR A 191 -6.94 8.58 21.62
N TYR A 192 -8.16 8.15 21.32
CA TYR A 192 -9.36 8.59 22.05
C TYR A 192 -9.33 8.16 23.53
N PHE A 193 -8.78 7.01 23.87
CA PHE A 193 -8.53 6.65 25.28
C PHE A 193 -7.62 7.68 25.98
N THR A 194 -6.55 8.16 25.30
CA THR A 194 -5.67 9.20 25.90
C THR A 194 -6.38 10.53 26.11
N ARG A 195 -7.47 10.77 25.38
CA ARG A 195 -8.27 12.00 25.47
C ARG A 195 -9.50 11.87 26.38
N GLY A 196 -9.74 10.68 26.95
CA GLY A 196 -10.95 10.41 27.74
C GLY A 196 -12.24 10.35 26.91
N ALA A 197 -12.13 10.26 25.59
CA ALA A 197 -13.29 10.20 24.68
C ALA A 197 -13.74 8.74 24.45
N TYR A 198 -14.19 8.08 25.52
CA TYR A 198 -14.45 6.64 25.52
C TYR A 198 -15.52 6.18 24.53
N LEU A 199 -16.59 6.97 24.38
CA LEU A 199 -17.64 6.66 23.39
C LEU A 199 -17.09 6.70 21.95
N ALA A 200 -16.21 7.67 21.68
CA ALA A 200 -15.54 7.74 20.38
C ALA A 200 -14.59 6.55 20.17
N ALA A 201 -13.85 6.12 21.20
CA ALA A 201 -13.04 4.92 21.15
C ALA A 201 -13.89 3.67 20.85
N ALA A 202 -14.99 3.45 21.59
CA ALA A 202 -15.93 2.35 21.37
C ALA A 202 -16.49 2.35 19.92
N THR A 203 -16.82 3.52 19.39
CA THR A 203 -17.33 3.66 18.03
C THR A 203 -16.27 3.23 16.99
N ARG A 204 -15.00 3.56 17.21
CA ARG A 204 -13.90 3.11 16.32
C ARG A 204 -13.68 1.60 16.42
N GLY A 205 -13.67 1.03 17.62
CA GLY A 205 -13.61 -0.42 17.81
C GLY A 205 -14.75 -1.16 17.11
N ARG A 206 -15.98 -0.67 17.29
CA ARG A 206 -17.17 -1.22 16.61
C ARG A 206 -17.04 -1.12 15.10
N TYR A 207 -16.59 0.01 14.57
CA TYR A 207 -16.37 0.19 13.13
C TYR A 207 -15.41 -0.87 12.56
N VAL A 208 -14.35 -1.20 13.29
CA VAL A 208 -13.43 -2.29 12.90
C VAL A 208 -14.11 -3.64 12.87
N VAL A 209 -14.87 -3.97 13.92
CA VAL A 209 -15.58 -5.26 14.03
C VAL A 209 -16.64 -5.43 12.95
N GLU A 210 -17.37 -4.37 12.62
CA GLU A 210 -18.45 -4.41 11.63
C GLU A 210 -17.94 -4.39 10.18
N ASN A 211 -16.90 -3.60 9.89
CA ASN A 211 -16.49 -3.33 8.51
C ASN A 211 -15.22 -4.08 8.08
N PHE A 212 -14.43 -4.60 9.03
CA PHE A 212 -13.15 -5.26 8.75
C PHE A 212 -13.06 -6.67 9.37
N GLN A 213 -14.16 -7.45 9.31
CA GLN A 213 -14.33 -8.73 10.01
C GLN A 213 -13.20 -9.75 9.81
N GLN A 214 -12.51 -9.72 8.66
CA GLN A 214 -11.40 -10.62 8.36
C GLN A 214 -10.02 -10.01 8.67
N SER A 215 -9.97 -8.85 9.33
CA SER A 215 -8.72 -8.21 9.69
C SER A 215 -8.17 -8.74 11.01
N PRO A 216 -6.84 -8.89 11.14
CA PRO A 216 -6.20 -9.19 12.42
C PRO A 216 -6.34 -8.08 13.47
N ALA A 217 -6.98 -6.95 13.15
CA ALA A 217 -7.30 -5.89 14.09
C ALA A 217 -8.64 -6.07 14.82
N VAL A 218 -9.46 -7.07 14.43
CA VAL A 218 -10.78 -7.32 15.04
C VAL A 218 -10.68 -7.63 16.54
N PRO A 219 -9.76 -8.48 17.04
CA PRO A 219 -9.62 -8.71 18.47
C PRO A 219 -9.31 -7.44 19.27
N ASP A 220 -8.44 -6.57 18.74
CA ASP A 220 -8.18 -5.26 19.35
C ASP A 220 -9.44 -4.37 19.34
N GLY A 221 -10.23 -4.41 18.27
CA GLY A 221 -11.51 -3.70 18.18
C GLY A 221 -12.49 -4.13 19.26
N LEU A 222 -12.62 -5.44 19.51
CA LEU A 222 -13.44 -5.99 20.58
C LEU A 222 -12.94 -5.60 21.96
N ALA A 223 -11.62 -5.63 22.18
CA ALA A 223 -11.00 -5.21 23.44
C ALA A 223 -11.20 -3.70 23.70
N VAL A 224 -11.07 -2.87 22.68
CA VAL A 224 -11.40 -1.43 22.73
C VAL A 224 -12.86 -1.22 23.15
N MET A 225 -13.81 -1.97 22.53
CA MET A 225 -15.24 -1.87 22.87
C MET A 225 -15.48 -2.29 24.32
N ALA A 226 -14.94 -3.43 24.75
CA ALA A 226 -15.09 -3.94 26.11
C ALA A 226 -14.62 -2.90 27.14
N GLN A 227 -13.40 -2.41 27.01
CA GLN A 227 -12.84 -1.43 27.94
C GLN A 227 -13.60 -0.10 27.92
N ALA A 228 -13.95 0.41 26.74
CA ALA A 228 -14.63 1.69 26.61
C ALA A 228 -16.06 1.63 27.18
N TYR A 229 -16.83 0.57 26.90
CA TYR A 229 -18.18 0.41 27.45
C TYR A 229 -18.15 0.19 28.96
N TYR A 230 -17.15 -0.52 29.49
CA TYR A 230 -16.96 -0.67 30.92
C TYR A 230 -16.80 0.69 31.63
N ILE A 231 -15.95 1.58 31.10
CA ILE A 231 -15.73 2.92 31.65
C ILE A 231 -17.01 3.78 31.56
N LEU A 232 -17.82 3.59 30.52
CA LEU A 232 -19.09 4.28 30.32
C LEU A 232 -20.24 3.69 31.14
N GLU A 233 -19.97 2.71 32.02
CA GLU A 233 -20.96 1.98 32.83
C GLU A 233 -22.02 1.24 31.99
N MET A 234 -21.71 0.95 30.72
CA MET A 234 -22.54 0.18 29.80
C MET A 234 -22.22 -1.33 29.91
N GLN A 235 -22.52 -1.91 31.08
CA GLN A 235 -22.06 -3.25 31.44
C GLN A 235 -22.49 -4.33 30.44
N GLU A 236 -23.71 -4.31 29.98
CA GLU A 236 -24.22 -5.31 29.01
C GLU A 236 -23.41 -5.31 27.71
N LEU A 237 -23.07 -4.13 27.19
CA LEU A 237 -22.28 -4.00 25.96
C LEU A 237 -20.83 -4.41 26.20
N ALA A 238 -20.26 -4.11 27.37
CA ALA A 238 -18.93 -4.55 27.76
C ALA A 238 -18.87 -6.08 27.81
N ASP A 239 -19.80 -6.71 28.54
CA ASP A 239 -19.86 -8.17 28.71
C ASP A 239 -20.07 -8.89 27.36
N ASN A 240 -20.93 -8.35 26.48
CA ASN A 240 -21.12 -8.91 25.16
C ASN A 240 -19.84 -8.82 24.30
N SER A 241 -19.12 -7.72 24.38
CA SER A 241 -17.83 -7.57 23.69
C SER A 241 -16.79 -8.56 24.19
N VAL A 242 -16.72 -8.77 25.52
CA VAL A 242 -15.83 -9.78 26.14
C VAL A 242 -16.21 -11.20 25.74
N LYS A 243 -17.50 -11.56 25.73
CA LYS A 243 -17.97 -12.88 25.30
C LYS A 243 -17.55 -13.19 23.87
N VAL A 244 -17.71 -12.24 22.96
CA VAL A 244 -17.32 -12.41 21.55
C VAL A 244 -15.81 -12.52 21.45
N LEU A 245 -15.05 -11.71 22.19
CA LEU A 245 -13.58 -11.75 22.22
C LEU A 245 -13.09 -13.10 22.72
N ALA A 246 -13.57 -13.56 23.87
CA ALA A 246 -13.14 -14.82 24.48
C ALA A 246 -13.51 -16.05 23.61
N ALA A 247 -14.67 -16.03 22.95
CA ALA A 247 -15.13 -17.12 22.10
C ALA A 247 -14.29 -17.26 20.80
N ASN A 248 -13.83 -16.16 20.22
CA ASN A 248 -13.15 -16.16 18.92
C ASN A 248 -11.63 -15.96 19.04
N TYR A 249 -11.15 -15.30 20.09
CA TYR A 249 -9.76 -14.93 20.29
C TYR A 249 -9.29 -15.17 21.73
N PRO A 250 -9.32 -16.42 22.23
CA PRO A 250 -9.02 -16.75 23.62
C PRO A 250 -7.58 -16.43 24.04
N GLU A 251 -6.67 -16.28 23.07
CA GLU A 251 -5.26 -15.93 23.33
C GLU A 251 -5.02 -14.42 23.46
N HIS A 252 -6.10 -13.61 23.45
CA HIS A 252 -5.95 -12.15 23.52
C HIS A 252 -5.35 -11.73 24.87
N PRO A 253 -4.29 -10.89 24.90
CA PRO A 253 -3.58 -10.53 26.13
C PRO A 253 -4.42 -9.86 27.22
N SER A 254 -5.58 -9.27 26.84
CA SER A 254 -6.51 -8.68 27.80
C SER A 254 -7.46 -9.70 28.45
N LEU A 255 -7.35 -10.98 28.10
CA LEU A 255 -8.12 -12.08 28.72
C LEU A 255 -7.23 -12.86 29.67
N ASP A 256 -7.78 -13.26 30.81
CA ASP A 256 -7.17 -14.25 31.69
C ASP A 256 -7.42 -15.70 31.21
N GLN A 257 -6.88 -16.67 31.94
CA GLN A 257 -7.04 -18.11 31.63
C GLN A 257 -8.50 -18.60 31.68
N ASN A 258 -9.38 -17.85 32.33
CA ASN A 258 -10.82 -18.14 32.44
C ASN A 258 -11.66 -17.39 31.40
N GLY A 259 -11.00 -16.63 30.49
CA GLY A 259 -11.68 -15.81 29.48
C GLY A 259 -12.30 -14.52 30.05
N GLN A 260 -11.88 -14.11 31.26
CA GLN A 260 -12.32 -12.85 31.86
C GLN A 260 -11.40 -11.70 31.38
N PHE A 261 -12.01 -10.56 31.12
CA PHE A 261 -11.28 -9.38 30.63
C PHE A 261 -10.66 -8.60 31.80
N ASP A 262 -9.38 -8.29 31.70
CA ASP A 262 -8.66 -7.45 32.66
C ASP A 262 -8.97 -5.95 32.42
N PHE A 263 -10.06 -5.49 33.04
CA PHE A 263 -10.47 -4.10 32.91
C PHE A 263 -9.53 -3.13 33.65
N ASP A 264 -9.08 -2.09 32.97
CA ASP A 264 -8.33 -1.01 33.61
C ASP A 264 -9.26 -0.09 34.43
N GLN A 265 -9.43 -0.43 35.69
CA GLN A 265 -10.29 0.29 36.63
C GLN A 265 -9.75 1.69 36.98
N ARG A 266 -8.47 1.98 36.73
CA ARG A 266 -7.85 3.28 37.00
C ARG A 266 -8.43 4.41 36.15
N LEU A 267 -9.10 4.09 35.08
CA LEU A 267 -9.77 5.04 34.18
C LEU A 267 -11.19 5.42 34.66
N ILE A 268 -11.77 4.64 35.59
CA ILE A 268 -13.07 4.93 36.19
C ILE A 268 -12.87 6.00 37.26
N GLY A 269 -13.56 7.10 37.16
CA GLY A 269 -13.54 8.15 38.17
C GLY A 269 -12.40 9.17 38.05
N ASN A 270 -11.57 9.07 37.02
CA ASN A 270 -10.54 10.06 36.74
C ASN A 270 -11.11 11.32 36.04
N GLN A 271 -12.34 11.70 36.41
CA GLN A 271 -12.91 12.99 36.03
C GLN A 271 -12.23 14.03 36.93
N ASP A 272 -11.24 14.72 36.35
CA ASP A 272 -10.69 15.99 36.85
C ASP A 272 -10.47 16.07 38.38
N SER A 273 -9.47 15.36 38.90
CA SER A 273 -9.00 15.65 40.24
C SER A 273 -8.58 17.11 40.26
N PHE A 274 -9.08 17.86 41.27
CA PHE A 274 -8.71 19.28 41.51
C PHE A 274 -7.19 19.48 41.49
N LEU A 275 -6.42 18.47 41.90
CA LEU A 275 -4.95 18.42 41.84
C LEU A 275 -4.38 18.38 40.44
N ASP A 276 -5.08 17.77 39.48
CA ASP A 276 -4.66 17.76 38.07
C ASP A 276 -4.84 19.13 37.40
N LYS A 277 -5.85 19.88 37.80
CA LYS A 277 -6.06 21.28 37.36
C LYS A 277 -4.99 22.23 37.89
N ILE A 278 -4.51 22.02 39.14
CA ILE A 278 -3.46 22.85 39.76
C ILE A 278 -2.06 22.48 39.24
N SER A 279 -1.81 21.22 38.92
CA SER A 279 -0.49 20.76 38.46
C SER A 279 -0.21 20.96 36.99
N PHE A 280 -1.11 21.59 36.23
CA PHE A 280 -1.00 21.74 34.76
C PHE A 280 -0.72 20.41 34.05
N GLY A 281 -1.21 19.27 34.56
CA GLY A 281 -1.01 17.96 33.97
C GLY A 281 0.41 17.37 34.15
N LEU A 282 1.22 17.93 35.03
CA LEU A 282 2.59 17.45 35.33
C LEU A 282 2.61 16.26 36.29
N LEU A 283 1.53 16.06 37.09
CA LEU A 283 1.42 14.95 38.03
C LEU A 283 0.70 13.77 37.35
N LYS A 284 1.49 12.77 37.01
CA LYS A 284 1.16 11.38 36.70
C LYS A 284 -0.07 11.17 35.80
N ARG A 285 0.06 11.46 34.51
CA ARG A 285 -0.88 10.92 33.51
C ARG A 285 -0.92 9.39 33.61
N ILE A 286 -2.08 8.83 33.96
CA ILE A 286 -2.34 7.40 33.84
C ILE A 286 -2.15 7.05 32.38
N LYS A 287 -1.21 6.14 32.08
CA LYS A 287 -1.05 5.66 30.71
C LYS A 287 -2.27 4.83 30.36
N PRO A 288 -3.11 5.26 29.43
CA PRO A 288 -4.29 4.50 29.04
C PRO A 288 -3.88 3.17 28.39
N PRO A 289 -4.78 2.17 28.36
CA PRO A 289 -4.53 0.94 27.63
C PRO A 289 -4.29 1.25 26.16
N ALA A 290 -3.36 0.55 25.55
CA ALA A 290 -3.09 0.60 24.12
C ALA A 290 -3.24 -0.81 23.55
N PHE A 291 -4.28 -1.00 22.77
CA PHE A 291 -4.58 -2.28 22.15
C PHE A 291 -3.79 -2.42 20.85
N ASP A 292 -2.88 -3.40 20.79
CA ASP A 292 -2.12 -3.75 19.60
C ASP A 292 -1.62 -5.19 19.70
N THR A 293 -2.36 -6.11 19.11
CA THR A 293 -2.07 -7.55 19.11
C THR A 293 -1.55 -8.05 17.76
N ARG A 294 -0.92 -7.19 16.96
CA ARG A 294 -0.36 -7.56 15.64
C ARG A 294 0.62 -8.71 15.73
N THR A 295 1.46 -8.74 16.73
CA THR A 295 2.44 -9.82 16.96
C THR A 295 1.80 -11.20 17.16
N ILE A 296 0.53 -11.25 17.53
CA ILE A 296 -0.22 -12.50 17.76
C ILE A 296 -1.08 -12.87 16.55
N TYR A 297 -1.86 -11.92 16.04
CA TYR A 297 -2.92 -12.18 15.06
C TYR A 297 -2.55 -11.77 13.62
N ASP A 298 -1.56 -10.90 13.43
CA ASP A 298 -1.07 -10.56 12.09
C ASP A 298 0.13 -11.44 11.74
N LYS A 299 -0.11 -12.44 10.90
CA LYS A 299 0.92 -13.37 10.47
C LYS A 299 2.12 -12.68 9.81
N ALA A 300 1.86 -11.66 8.98
CA ALA A 300 2.92 -10.93 8.29
C ALA A 300 3.79 -10.14 9.28
N THR A 301 3.19 -9.48 10.27
CA THR A 301 3.91 -8.78 11.33
C THR A 301 4.71 -9.77 12.19
N ARG A 302 4.12 -10.90 12.56
CA ARG A 302 4.80 -11.94 13.35
C ARG A 302 6.00 -12.53 12.60
N GLU A 303 5.86 -12.83 11.31
CA GLU A 303 6.97 -13.32 10.49
C GLU A 303 8.08 -12.28 10.34
N ALA A 304 7.74 -10.98 10.21
CA ALA A 304 8.70 -9.90 10.16
C ALA A 304 9.47 -9.76 11.49
N ASP A 305 8.79 -9.86 12.63
CA ASP A 305 9.42 -9.81 13.95
C ASP A 305 10.35 -11.01 14.19
N LEU A 306 9.92 -12.23 13.83
CA LEU A 306 10.76 -13.41 13.91
C LEU A 306 12.01 -13.30 13.03
N ASN A 307 11.86 -12.73 11.84
CA ASN A 307 12.99 -12.48 10.94
C ASN A 307 13.92 -11.37 11.46
N SER A 308 13.38 -10.37 12.17
CA SER A 308 14.19 -9.32 12.79
C SER A 308 15.02 -9.84 13.95
N ASP A 309 14.43 -10.70 14.79
CA ASP A 309 15.13 -11.34 15.90
C ASP A 309 16.22 -12.31 15.43
N THR A 310 15.94 -13.10 14.39
CA THR A 310 16.95 -13.98 13.77
C THR A 310 18.04 -13.18 13.09
N GLY A 311 17.70 -12.05 12.45
CA GLY A 311 18.66 -11.12 11.86
C GLY A 311 19.58 -10.47 12.91
N GLU A 312 19.03 -10.09 14.06
CA GLU A 312 19.82 -9.51 15.17
C GLU A 312 20.69 -10.57 15.85
N ALA A 313 20.18 -11.79 16.02
CA ALA A 313 20.95 -12.92 16.53
C ALA A 313 22.07 -13.32 15.58
N ALA A 314 21.80 -13.40 14.27
CA ALA A 314 22.81 -13.65 13.25
C ALA A 314 23.85 -12.51 13.18
N GLY A 315 23.44 -11.27 13.31
CA GLY A 315 24.34 -10.11 13.37
C GLY A 315 25.26 -10.14 14.58
N LYS A 316 24.78 -10.62 15.74
CA LYS A 316 25.62 -10.81 16.95
C LYS A 316 26.60 -11.96 16.80
N ILE A 317 26.20 -13.05 16.15
CA ILE A 317 27.06 -14.24 15.91
C ILE A 317 28.16 -13.91 14.90
N PHE A 318 27.85 -13.13 13.85
CA PHE A 318 28.79 -12.78 12.78
C PHE A 318 29.49 -11.43 12.96
N GLY A 319 29.26 -10.69 14.06
CA GLY A 319 29.87 -9.40 14.32
C GLY A 319 29.44 -8.28 13.34
N MET A 320 28.31 -8.44 12.65
CA MET A 320 27.79 -7.46 11.70
C MET A 320 27.09 -6.29 12.42
N LYS A 321 27.37 -5.05 11.98
CA LYS A 321 26.67 -3.87 12.50
C LYS A 321 25.20 -3.86 12.02
N LYS A 322 24.31 -3.33 12.86
CA LYS A 322 22.85 -3.27 12.64
C LYS A 322 22.39 -2.81 11.24
N ALA A 323 23.15 -1.92 10.59
CA ALA A 323 22.90 -1.42 9.24
C ALA A 323 23.02 -2.51 8.14
N THR A 324 23.85 -3.53 8.35
CA THR A 324 24.07 -4.60 7.38
C THR A 324 22.99 -5.69 7.47
N ALA A 325 22.41 -5.91 8.66
CA ALA A 325 21.30 -6.84 8.86
C ALA A 325 20.01 -6.38 8.16
N ILE A 326 19.77 -5.05 8.11
CA ILE A 326 18.63 -4.46 7.37
C ILE A 326 18.78 -4.67 5.85
N ALA A 327 20.01 -4.62 5.33
CA ALA A 327 20.29 -4.87 3.91
C ALA A 327 20.02 -6.33 3.50
N VAL A 328 20.24 -7.31 4.40
CA VAL A 328 19.95 -8.73 4.14
C VAL A 328 18.45 -8.99 4.12
N GLY A 329 17.66 -8.32 4.97
CA GLY A 329 16.19 -8.38 4.93
C GLY A 329 15.60 -7.78 3.64
N ALA A 330 16.18 -6.68 3.13
CA ALA A 330 15.76 -6.06 1.87
C ALA A 330 16.11 -6.93 0.65
N ILE A 331 17.20 -7.70 0.70
CA ILE A 331 17.57 -8.66 -0.36
C ILE A 331 16.61 -9.85 -0.38
N GLY A 332 16.11 -10.32 0.76
CA GLY A 332 15.11 -11.39 0.83
C GLY A 332 13.80 -11.01 0.12
N VAL A 333 13.33 -9.80 0.26
CA VAL A 333 12.15 -9.28 -0.44
C VAL A 333 12.41 -9.13 -1.96
N ALA A 334 13.63 -8.76 -2.35
CA ALA A 334 14.02 -8.66 -3.75
C ALA A 334 14.14 -10.03 -4.44
N ILE A 335 14.55 -11.08 -3.71
CA ILE A 335 14.65 -12.45 -4.23
C ILE A 335 13.25 -13.03 -4.49
N ILE A 336 12.29 -12.79 -3.59
CA ILE A 336 10.89 -13.23 -3.80
C ILE A 336 10.26 -12.51 -5.01
N ALA A 337 10.59 -11.24 -5.22
CA ALA A 337 10.15 -10.49 -6.41
C ALA A 337 10.83 -10.96 -7.71
N ASN A 338 12.02 -11.55 -7.62
CA ASN A 338 12.75 -12.05 -8.79
C ASN A 338 12.37 -13.49 -9.14
N GLU A 339 12.00 -14.35 -8.18
CA GLU A 339 11.48 -15.70 -8.44
C GLU A 339 10.10 -15.66 -9.11
N ALA A 340 9.27 -14.66 -8.82
CA ALA A 340 8.01 -14.43 -9.52
C ALA A 340 8.19 -14.03 -10.99
N LYS A 341 9.42 -13.66 -11.42
CA LYS A 341 9.74 -13.21 -12.77
C LYS A 341 10.55 -14.24 -13.60
N GLY A 342 10.96 -15.35 -12.97
CA GLY A 342 11.90 -16.33 -13.53
C GLY A 342 11.30 -17.67 -13.98
N GLY A 343 10.00 -17.79 -14.09
CA GLY A 343 9.32 -19.03 -14.51
C GLY A 343 9.07 -19.15 -16.02
N GLY A 344 10.08 -18.94 -16.84
CA GLY A 344 9.99 -19.14 -18.26
C GLY A 344 11.34 -19.60 -18.84
N SER A 345 11.69 -20.87 -18.66
CA SER A 345 12.79 -21.45 -19.44
C SER A 345 12.34 -22.74 -20.11
N SER A 346 12.23 -22.64 -21.41
CA SER A 346 12.56 -23.62 -22.45
C SER A 346 12.78 -25.06 -21.99
N ILE A 347 11.89 -25.94 -22.40
CA ILE A 347 12.16 -27.37 -22.51
C ILE A 347 12.58 -27.64 -23.95
N SER A 348 13.84 -28.06 -24.11
CA SER A 348 14.40 -28.62 -25.32
C SER A 348 13.85 -30.01 -25.55
N GLU A 349 13.49 -30.27 -26.80
CA GLU A 349 13.13 -31.55 -27.38
C GLU A 349 14.19 -32.63 -27.12
N GLY A 350 13.72 -33.83 -26.83
CA GLY A 350 14.48 -35.07 -26.84
C GLY A 350 13.55 -36.21 -27.21
N GLU A 351 13.64 -36.63 -28.47
CA GLU A 351 13.01 -37.84 -29.05
C GLU A 351 13.37 -39.11 -28.32
N THR A 352 12.42 -40.01 -28.23
CA THR A 352 12.44 -41.47 -28.59
C THR A 352 11.17 -42.11 -28.02
N GLY A 353 10.22 -42.61 -28.74
CA GLY A 353 10.23 -43.80 -29.52
C GLY A 353 9.30 -44.85 -28.93
N THR A 354 8.32 -45.31 -29.75
CA THR A 354 7.80 -46.66 -29.81
C THR A 354 6.44 -47.01 -29.16
N THR A 355 5.47 -47.16 -30.07
CA THR A 355 4.47 -48.25 -30.30
C THR A 355 3.43 -48.62 -29.25
N GLY A 356 2.19 -48.75 -29.76
CA GLY A 356 1.21 -49.73 -29.31
C GLY A 356 -0.25 -49.28 -29.35
N THR A 357 -0.89 -49.36 -30.47
CA THR A 357 -2.07 -50.14 -30.95
C THR A 357 -3.30 -50.25 -30.01
N SER A 358 -4.39 -49.87 -30.56
CA SER A 358 -5.69 -50.53 -30.81
C SER A 358 -6.91 -50.05 -29.99
N THR A 359 -7.85 -49.62 -30.79
CA THR A 359 -9.25 -50.10 -30.97
C THR A 359 -10.25 -49.89 -29.82
N GLY A 360 -11.30 -49.26 -30.16
CA GLY A 360 -12.65 -49.74 -30.30
C GLY A 360 -13.67 -48.70 -29.87
N THR A 361 -14.39 -48.13 -30.75
CA THR A 361 -15.75 -48.37 -31.22
C THR A 361 -16.90 -48.09 -30.27
N SER A 362 -17.74 -47.23 -30.74
CA SER A 362 -19.23 -47.25 -30.89
C SER A 362 -20.05 -46.77 -29.70
N ASP A 363 -20.88 -45.91 -30.03
CA ASP A 363 -22.32 -45.78 -30.35
C ASP A 363 -23.11 -45.22 -29.18
N SER A 364 -23.81 -44.21 -29.37
CA SER A 364 -25.06 -43.88 -30.08
C SER A 364 -26.21 -43.57 -29.12
N THR A 365 -26.98 -42.61 -29.53
CA THR A 365 -28.44 -42.37 -29.29
C THR A 365 -28.82 -41.84 -27.90
N GLY A 366 -29.66 -40.88 -27.75
CA GLY A 366 -30.59 -40.21 -28.64
C GLY A 366 -31.62 -39.50 -27.77
N SER A 367 -32.12 -38.38 -28.31
CA SER A 367 -33.48 -37.86 -28.24
C SER A 367 -34.15 -37.59 -26.88
N THR A 368 -34.76 -36.55 -26.71
CA THR A 368 -35.93 -35.78 -27.16
C THR A 368 -36.60 -35.06 -26.02
N SER A 369 -36.79 -33.78 -26.20
CA SER A 369 -38.05 -32.99 -26.06
C SER A 369 -38.88 -33.14 -24.78
N THR A 370 -39.33 -32.05 -24.14
CA THR A 370 -40.50 -31.24 -24.43
C THR A 370 -40.72 -30.17 -23.35
N SER A 371 -40.86 -28.97 -23.77
CA SER A 371 -41.82 -27.91 -23.46
C SER A 371 -42.88 -28.15 -22.35
N THR A 372 -43.16 -27.12 -21.53
CA THR A 372 -44.47 -26.45 -21.40
C THR A 372 -44.43 -25.42 -20.27
N THR A 373 -44.60 -24.20 -20.61
CA THR A 373 -45.55 -23.11 -20.25
C THR A 373 -46.26 -23.11 -18.89
N GLY A 374 -46.32 -21.90 -18.37
CA GLY A 374 -47.52 -21.35 -17.70
C GLY A 374 -47.39 -21.10 -16.19
N THR A 375 -47.45 -20.05 -15.76
CA THR A 375 -48.23 -18.84 -15.50
C THR A 375 -47.44 -17.86 -14.66
#